data_51cd34d240fb30b3aa474b75fbde895e
#
_entry.id   51cd34d240fb30b3aa474b75fbde895e
#
_cell.length_a   1.000
_cell.length_b   1.000
_cell.length_c   1.000
_cell.angle_alpha   90.00
_cell.angle_beta   90.00
_cell.angle_gamma   90.00
#
_symmetry.space_group_name_H-M   'P 1'
#
loop_
_entity.id
_entity.type
_entity.pdbx_description
1 polymer ?
#
loop_
_entity_poly.entity_id
_entity_poly.type
_entity_poly.pdbx_seq_one_letter_code
_entity_poly.pdbx_strand_id
1 'polypeptide(L)'
;MLYLSQKEQNEHSKDFNLRSKLIEIVSITFIVAIALVVIFGGYFFGIKGLFSILGVTYDSNQTLVLFILVCFAVGLIIDPLTKIISMILARSLSLKKTALFAFILYFVSNFITICFADYYMQSIYIPDVLLVVISALMAFIELAFDD
;
A
#
# COMPACT_ATOMS: atom_id res chain seq x y z
N MET A 1 -31.13 49.22 -14.65
CA MET A 1 -31.84 47.91 -14.44
C MET A 1 -31.09 46.73 -15.04
N LEU A 2 -30.63 46.77 -16.27
CA LEU A 2 -29.89 45.65 -16.89
C LEU A 2 -28.57 45.25 -16.18
N TYR A 3 -27.86 46.25 -15.64
CA TYR A 3 -26.58 46.01 -14.97
C TYR A 3 -26.72 45.29 -13.63
N LEU A 4 -27.79 45.55 -12.88
CA LEU A 4 -28.09 44.85 -11.62
C LEU A 4 -28.53 43.40 -11.88
N SER A 5 -29.31 43.15 -12.92
CA SER A 5 -29.73 41.81 -13.32
C SER A 5 -28.53 40.92 -13.74
N GLN A 6 -27.56 41.48 -14.47
CA GLN A 6 -26.34 40.74 -14.84
C GLN A 6 -25.44 40.45 -13.62
N LYS A 7 -25.40 41.31 -12.63
CA LYS A 7 -24.61 41.11 -11.43
C LYS A 7 -25.21 39.98 -10.57
N GLU A 8 -26.53 39.94 -10.40
CA GLU A 8 -27.22 38.88 -9.66
C GLU A 8 -27.08 37.52 -10.35
N GLN A 9 -27.17 37.47 -11.70
CA GLN A 9 -26.96 36.23 -12.45
C GLN A 9 -25.52 35.72 -12.31
N ASN A 10 -24.53 36.60 -12.29
CA ASN A 10 -23.13 36.23 -12.12
C ASN A 10 -22.81 35.71 -10.69
N GLU A 11 -23.42 36.29 -9.67
CA GLU A 11 -23.27 35.81 -8.28
C GLU A 11 -23.96 34.47 -8.10
N HIS A 12 -25.17 34.27 -8.61
CA HIS A 12 -25.89 33.02 -8.55
C HIS A 12 -25.17 31.88 -9.30
N SER A 13 -24.54 32.20 -10.43
CA SER A 13 -23.76 31.21 -11.20
C SER A 13 -22.44 30.83 -10.52
N LYS A 14 -21.80 31.76 -9.79
CA LYS A 14 -20.60 31.50 -8.99
C LYS A 14 -20.91 30.61 -7.79
N ASP A 15 -22.00 30.88 -7.08
CA ASP A 15 -22.42 30.08 -5.92
C ASP A 15 -22.82 28.66 -6.33
N PHE A 16 -23.49 28.51 -7.46
CA PHE A 16 -23.82 27.19 -8.02
C PHE A 16 -22.57 26.41 -8.41
N ASN A 17 -21.59 27.05 -9.03
CA ASN A 17 -20.30 26.44 -9.40
C ASN A 17 -19.48 26.04 -8.16
N LEU A 18 -19.47 26.85 -7.10
CA LEU A 18 -18.78 26.53 -5.86
C LEU A 18 -19.40 25.34 -5.14
N ARG A 19 -20.73 25.30 -5.05
CA ARG A 19 -21.46 24.17 -4.46
C ARG A 19 -21.24 22.87 -5.23
N SER A 20 -21.29 22.93 -6.56
CA SER A 20 -21.01 21.79 -7.43
C SER A 20 -19.60 21.24 -7.22
N LYS A 21 -18.59 22.10 -7.19
CA LYS A 21 -17.20 21.72 -6.91
C LYS A 21 -17.01 21.14 -5.51
N LEU A 22 -17.68 21.69 -4.50
CA LEU A 22 -17.61 21.17 -3.14
C LEU A 22 -18.22 19.75 -3.05
N ILE A 23 -19.36 19.54 -3.67
CA ILE A 23 -20.02 18.22 -3.71
C ILE A 23 -19.12 17.21 -4.44
N GLU A 24 -18.49 17.59 -5.53
CA GLU A 24 -17.57 16.77 -6.30
C GLU A 24 -16.34 16.37 -5.43
N ILE A 25 -15.71 17.33 -4.78
CA ILE A 25 -14.55 17.09 -3.91
C ILE A 25 -14.94 16.17 -2.73
N VAL A 26 -16.07 16.43 -2.08
CA VAL A 26 -16.55 15.62 -0.96
C VAL A 26 -16.85 14.19 -1.42
N SER A 27 -17.49 14.02 -2.59
CA SER A 27 -17.80 12.71 -3.14
C SER A 27 -16.54 11.91 -3.49
N ILE A 28 -15.55 12.54 -4.12
CA ILE A 28 -14.27 11.90 -4.43
C ILE A 28 -13.53 11.52 -3.15
N THR A 29 -13.47 12.44 -2.17
CA THR A 29 -12.83 12.17 -0.88
C THR A 29 -13.49 11.00 -0.15
N PHE A 30 -14.81 10.91 -0.18
CA PHE A 30 -15.56 9.83 0.43
C PHE A 30 -15.29 8.47 -0.24
N ILE A 31 -15.25 8.43 -1.57
CA ILE A 31 -14.92 7.21 -2.34
C ILE A 31 -13.49 6.77 -2.03
N VAL A 32 -12.53 7.70 -2.01
CA VAL A 32 -11.14 7.40 -1.67
C VAL A 32 -11.02 6.89 -0.23
N ALA A 33 -11.73 7.49 0.72
CA ALA A 33 -11.75 7.04 2.10
C ALA A 33 -12.29 5.60 2.23
N ILE A 34 -13.38 5.27 1.55
CA ILE A 34 -13.93 3.90 1.52
C ILE A 34 -12.92 2.92 0.91
N ALA A 35 -12.31 3.28 -0.22
CA ALA A 35 -11.30 2.44 -0.86
C ALA A 35 -10.12 2.15 0.08
N LEU A 36 -9.63 3.17 0.80
CA LEU A 36 -8.57 3.00 1.80
C LEU A 36 -9.00 2.06 2.93
N VAL A 37 -10.20 2.22 3.47
CA VAL A 37 -10.73 1.34 4.54
C VAL A 37 -10.82 -0.12 4.06
N VAL A 38 -11.27 -0.35 2.83
CA VAL A 38 -11.35 -1.70 2.25
C VAL A 38 -9.96 -2.30 2.05
N ILE A 39 -9.00 -1.54 1.53
CA ILE A 39 -7.63 -2.00 1.31
C ILE A 39 -6.95 -2.32 2.64
N PHE A 40 -6.96 -1.38 3.60
CA PHE A 40 -6.35 -1.60 4.91
C PHE A 40 -7.05 -2.70 5.71
N GLY A 41 -8.39 -2.78 5.64
CA GLY A 41 -9.15 -3.85 6.25
C GLY A 41 -8.81 -5.21 5.66
N GLY A 42 -8.75 -5.33 4.35
CA GLY A 42 -8.34 -6.56 3.65
C GLY A 42 -6.92 -6.99 4.03
N TYR A 43 -5.99 -6.04 4.06
CA TYR A 43 -4.61 -6.29 4.50
C TYR A 43 -4.54 -6.75 5.95
N PHE A 44 -5.27 -6.08 6.85
CA PHE A 44 -5.32 -6.44 8.27
C PHE A 44 -5.87 -7.85 8.48
N PHE A 45 -7.00 -8.19 7.87
CA PHE A 45 -7.59 -9.52 8.00
C PHE A 45 -6.72 -10.60 7.33
N GLY A 46 -6.11 -10.29 6.20
CA GLY A 46 -5.18 -11.19 5.50
C GLY A 46 -3.96 -11.51 6.35
N ILE A 47 -3.27 -10.51 6.89
CA ILE A 47 -2.09 -10.70 7.75
C ILE A 47 -2.48 -11.38 9.07
N LYS A 48 -3.59 -10.98 9.69
CA LYS A 48 -4.07 -11.61 10.92
C LYS A 48 -4.37 -13.09 10.72
N GLY A 49 -5.04 -13.45 9.62
CA GLY A 49 -5.30 -14.82 9.25
C GLY A 49 -4.02 -15.61 8.98
N LEU A 50 -3.10 -15.03 8.23
CA LEU A 50 -1.80 -15.62 7.94
C LEU A 50 -0.99 -15.86 9.22
N PHE A 51 -0.91 -14.88 10.11
CA PHE A 51 -0.20 -14.98 11.39
C PHE A 51 -0.81 -16.04 12.29
N SER A 52 -2.16 -16.15 12.31
CA SER A 52 -2.85 -17.19 13.06
C SER A 52 -2.53 -18.59 12.56
N ILE A 53 -2.43 -18.79 11.25
CA ILE A 53 -2.09 -20.08 10.63
C ILE A 53 -0.63 -20.42 10.86
N LEU A 54 0.26 -19.45 10.75
CA LEU A 54 1.71 -19.63 10.87
C LEU A 54 2.20 -19.64 12.32
N GLY A 55 1.36 -19.33 13.30
CA GLY A 55 1.74 -19.31 14.71
C GLY A 55 2.60 -18.12 15.13
N VAL A 56 2.51 -17.01 14.42
CA VAL A 56 3.16 -15.74 14.82
C VAL A 56 2.45 -15.17 16.04
N THR A 57 3.23 -14.82 17.06
CA THR A 57 2.70 -14.23 18.29
C THR A 57 2.85 -12.72 18.29
N TYR A 58 1.83 -12.02 18.74
CA TYR A 58 1.81 -10.57 18.91
C TYR A 58 0.98 -10.19 20.15
N ASP A 59 1.38 -9.11 20.81
CA ASP A 59 0.82 -8.73 22.12
C ASP A 59 -0.62 -8.23 22.04
N SER A 60 -0.97 -7.54 20.95
CA SER A 60 -2.33 -6.97 20.78
C SER A 60 -2.67 -6.71 19.31
N ASN A 61 -3.97 -6.53 19.04
CA ASN A 61 -4.42 -6.09 17.71
C ASN A 61 -3.86 -4.72 17.30
N GLN A 62 -3.60 -3.84 18.26
CA GLN A 62 -2.96 -2.54 18.00
C GLN A 62 -1.53 -2.72 17.51
N THR A 63 -0.78 -3.65 18.10
CA THR A 63 0.57 -4.02 17.67
C THR A 63 0.57 -4.54 16.24
N LEU A 64 -0.43 -5.36 15.88
CA LEU A 64 -0.58 -5.85 14.52
C LEU A 64 -0.87 -4.73 13.51
N VAL A 65 -1.75 -3.78 13.86
CA VAL A 65 -2.02 -2.60 13.03
C VAL A 65 -0.77 -1.76 12.85
N LEU A 66 -0.02 -1.53 13.93
CA LEU A 66 1.23 -0.78 13.87
C LEU A 66 2.27 -1.48 12.97
N PHE A 67 2.38 -2.80 13.08
CA PHE A 67 3.25 -3.61 12.22
C PHE A 67 2.90 -3.43 10.74
N ILE A 68 1.61 -3.51 10.39
CA ILE A 68 1.13 -3.31 9.03
C ILE A 68 1.47 -1.90 8.53
N LEU A 69 1.29 -0.87 9.37
CA LEU A 69 1.63 0.51 9.02
C LEU A 69 3.14 0.69 8.80
N VAL A 70 3.98 0.07 9.64
CA VAL A 70 5.44 0.09 9.48
C VAL A 70 5.84 -0.63 8.19
N CYS A 71 5.31 -1.82 7.92
CA CYS A 71 5.57 -2.54 6.68
C CYS A 71 5.14 -1.71 5.45
N PHE A 72 3.99 -1.05 5.53
CA PHE A 72 3.50 -0.20 4.45
C PHE A 72 4.41 1.02 4.23
N ALA A 73 4.81 1.72 5.30
CA ALA A 73 5.71 2.87 5.21
C ALA A 73 7.08 2.50 4.65
N VAL A 74 7.64 1.36 5.09
CA VAL A 74 8.92 0.84 4.59
C VAL A 74 8.78 0.39 3.14
N GLY A 75 7.69 -0.29 2.80
CA GLY A 75 7.36 -0.71 1.43
C GLY A 75 7.30 0.46 0.46
N LEU A 76 6.66 1.57 0.83
CA LEU A 76 6.62 2.80 0.01
C LEU A 76 8.01 3.32 -0.40
N ILE A 77 9.04 3.03 0.39
CA ILE A 77 10.43 3.42 0.09
C ILE A 77 11.14 2.31 -0.69
N ILE A 78 10.96 1.06 -0.27
CA ILE A 78 11.68 -0.10 -0.84
C ILE A 78 11.15 -0.47 -2.23
N ASP A 79 9.84 -0.40 -2.48
CA ASP A 79 9.24 -0.78 -3.76
C ASP A 79 9.77 0.05 -4.95
N PRO A 80 9.82 1.39 -4.90
CA PRO A 80 10.42 2.16 -5.99
C PRO A 80 11.92 1.88 -6.15
N LEU A 81 12.66 1.65 -5.06
CA LEU A 81 14.07 1.25 -5.13
C LEU A 81 14.24 -0.10 -5.81
N THR A 82 13.41 -1.06 -5.49
CA THR A 82 13.40 -2.39 -6.12
C THR A 82 13.11 -2.29 -7.61
N LYS A 83 12.17 -1.44 -8.03
CA LYS A 83 11.89 -1.19 -9.45
C LYS A 83 13.08 -0.57 -10.18
N ILE A 84 13.78 0.39 -9.58
CA ILE A 84 14.98 1.02 -10.14
C ILE A 84 16.10 -0.02 -10.27
N ILE A 85 16.35 -0.80 -9.23
CA ILE A 85 17.36 -1.87 -9.22
C ILE A 85 17.03 -2.91 -10.30
N SER A 86 15.77 -3.31 -10.42
CA SER A 86 15.29 -4.23 -11.46
C SER A 86 15.61 -3.72 -12.87
N MET A 87 15.35 -2.44 -13.13
CA MET A 87 15.65 -1.83 -14.42
C MET A 87 17.16 -1.80 -14.72
N ILE A 88 17.97 -1.46 -13.73
CA ILE A 88 19.43 -1.40 -13.86
C ILE A 88 20.01 -2.80 -14.12
N LEU A 89 19.59 -3.80 -13.32
CA LEU A 89 20.03 -5.18 -13.47
C LEU A 89 19.61 -5.77 -14.82
N ALA A 90 18.37 -5.56 -15.23
CA ALA A 90 17.88 -6.05 -16.52
C ALA A 90 18.67 -5.47 -17.70
N ARG A 91 19.06 -4.19 -17.62
CA ARG A 91 19.91 -3.55 -18.65
C ARG A 91 21.36 -4.02 -18.60
N SER A 92 21.94 -4.10 -17.41
CA SER A 92 23.36 -4.42 -17.22
C SER A 92 23.68 -5.87 -17.56
N LEU A 93 22.79 -6.79 -17.23
CA LEU A 93 22.99 -8.23 -17.42
C LEU A 93 22.31 -8.78 -18.67
N SER A 94 21.69 -7.92 -19.50
CA SER A 94 20.88 -8.33 -20.67
C SER A 94 19.88 -9.45 -20.35
N LEU A 95 19.41 -9.50 -19.10
CA LEU A 95 18.47 -10.51 -18.64
C LEU A 95 17.08 -10.18 -19.19
N LYS A 96 16.46 -11.15 -19.84
CA LYS A 96 15.03 -11.08 -20.11
C LYS A 96 14.33 -11.04 -18.76
N LYS A 97 13.37 -10.14 -18.58
CA LYS A 97 12.48 -10.12 -17.41
C LYS A 97 11.72 -11.45 -17.36
N THR A 98 12.27 -12.40 -16.64
CA THR A 98 11.62 -13.69 -16.37
C THR A 98 10.83 -13.58 -15.07
N ALA A 99 9.71 -14.29 -14.97
CA ALA A 99 8.91 -14.36 -13.74
C ALA A 99 9.77 -14.74 -12.52
N LEU A 100 10.77 -15.61 -12.71
CA LEU A 100 11.70 -15.99 -11.65
C LEU A 100 12.56 -14.80 -11.18
N PHE A 101 13.04 -13.97 -12.08
CA PHE A 101 13.81 -12.78 -11.73
C PHE A 101 12.98 -11.76 -10.97
N ALA A 102 11.75 -11.52 -11.41
CA ALA A 102 10.81 -10.66 -10.71
C ALA A 102 10.47 -11.21 -9.30
N PHE A 103 10.21 -12.51 -9.20
CA PHE A 103 9.95 -13.18 -7.92
C PHE A 103 11.10 -12.99 -6.93
N ILE A 104 12.36 -13.19 -7.35
CA ILE A 104 13.52 -13.03 -6.48
C ILE A 104 13.62 -11.59 -5.98
N LEU A 105 13.38 -10.61 -6.82
CA LEU A 105 13.42 -9.19 -6.43
C LEU A 105 12.31 -8.85 -5.44
N TYR A 106 11.09 -9.29 -5.69
CA TYR A 106 9.97 -9.09 -4.75
C TYR A 106 10.22 -9.82 -3.43
N PHE A 107 10.75 -11.04 -3.49
CA PHE A 107 11.11 -11.79 -2.29
C PHE A 107 12.13 -11.04 -1.43
N VAL A 108 13.22 -10.55 -2.03
CA VAL A 108 14.25 -9.80 -1.30
C VAL A 108 13.69 -8.49 -0.74
N SER A 109 12.88 -7.77 -1.50
CA SER A 109 12.22 -6.54 -1.07
C SER A 109 11.33 -6.79 0.15
N ASN A 110 10.43 -7.76 0.08
CA ASN A 110 9.55 -8.13 1.18
C ASN A 110 10.32 -8.64 2.40
N PHE A 111 11.35 -9.45 2.17
CA PHE A 111 12.19 -9.97 3.26
C PHE A 111 12.88 -8.83 4.02
N ILE A 112 13.47 -7.87 3.33
CA ILE A 112 14.08 -6.68 3.95
C ILE A 112 13.03 -5.88 4.72
N THR A 113 11.85 -5.66 4.13
CA THR A 113 10.76 -4.91 4.76
C THR A 113 10.29 -5.55 6.05
N ILE A 114 10.08 -6.87 6.04
CA ILE A 114 9.59 -7.61 7.21
C ILE A 114 10.67 -7.72 8.28
N CYS A 115 11.92 -8.00 7.91
CA CYS A 115 13.05 -8.01 8.85
C CYS A 115 13.25 -6.65 9.52
N PHE A 116 13.09 -5.56 8.76
CA PHE A 116 13.17 -4.22 9.32
C PHE A 116 12.06 -3.96 10.33
N ALA A 117 10.82 -4.34 10.01
CA ALA A 117 9.68 -4.20 10.90
C ALA A 117 9.84 -5.06 12.17
N ASP A 118 10.28 -6.31 12.04
CA ASP A 118 10.55 -7.22 13.15
C ASP A 118 11.65 -6.70 14.07
N TYR A 119 12.73 -6.16 13.50
CA TYR A 119 13.84 -5.58 14.29
C TYR A 119 13.41 -4.37 15.11
N TYR A 120 12.54 -3.50 14.57
CA TYR A 120 12.08 -2.30 15.27
C TYR A 120 10.90 -2.55 16.20
N MET A 121 10.17 -3.63 16.01
CA MET A 121 8.96 -3.93 16.77
C MET A 121 9.13 -5.15 17.68
N GLN A 122 9.66 -4.93 18.89
CA GLN A 122 9.85 -5.97 19.90
C GLN A 122 8.54 -6.63 20.41
N SER A 123 7.39 -6.05 20.06
CA SER A 123 6.05 -6.53 20.45
C SER A 123 5.48 -7.59 19.50
N ILE A 124 6.21 -7.95 18.45
CA ILE A 124 5.89 -9.04 17.53
C ILE A 124 7.10 -9.96 17.48
N TYR A 125 6.85 -11.25 17.59
CA TYR A 125 7.89 -12.26 17.41
C TYR A 125 7.57 -13.11 16.19
N ILE A 126 8.40 -12.97 15.17
CA ILE A 126 8.31 -13.76 13.94
C ILE A 126 9.52 -14.70 13.90
N PRO A 127 9.35 -16.01 14.02
CA PRO A 127 10.45 -16.96 13.84
C PRO A 127 11.13 -16.79 12.46
N ASP A 128 12.44 -16.97 12.40
CA ASP A 128 13.24 -16.78 11.16
C ASP A 128 12.69 -17.54 9.96
N VAL A 129 12.22 -18.78 10.18
CA VAL A 129 11.61 -19.60 9.13
C VAL A 129 10.35 -18.92 8.57
N LEU A 130 9.55 -18.29 9.44
CA LEU A 130 8.32 -17.63 9.04
C LEU A 130 8.59 -16.30 8.31
N LEU A 131 9.68 -15.59 8.61
CA LEU A 131 10.11 -14.43 7.83
C LEU A 131 10.30 -14.82 6.36
N VAL A 132 10.96 -15.94 6.10
CA VAL A 132 11.17 -16.45 4.75
C VAL A 132 9.84 -16.84 4.08
N VAL A 133 8.98 -17.58 4.81
CA VAL A 133 7.68 -18.03 4.27
C VAL A 133 6.77 -16.85 3.94
N ILE A 134 6.65 -15.89 4.85
CA ILE A 134 5.79 -14.71 4.64
C ILE A 134 6.31 -13.88 3.47
N SER A 135 7.62 -13.66 3.38
CA SER A 135 8.25 -12.91 2.28
C SER A 135 8.03 -13.59 0.93
N ALA A 136 8.11 -14.93 0.90
CA ALA A 136 7.85 -15.70 -0.32
C ALA A 136 6.38 -15.65 -0.74
N LEU A 137 5.43 -15.73 0.21
CA LEU A 137 4.01 -15.62 -0.07
C LEU A 137 3.66 -14.22 -0.60
N MET A 138 4.20 -13.17 0.00
CA MET A 138 4.00 -11.78 -0.47
C MET A 138 4.56 -11.59 -1.87
N ALA A 139 5.78 -12.06 -2.12
CA ALA A 139 6.40 -12.01 -3.44
C ALA A 139 5.59 -12.76 -4.51
N PHE A 140 4.99 -13.88 -4.15
CA PHE A 140 4.12 -14.63 -5.05
C PHE A 140 2.83 -13.86 -5.38
N ILE A 141 2.23 -13.23 -4.37
CA ILE A 141 1.04 -12.39 -4.56
C ILE A 141 1.38 -11.19 -5.46
N GLU A 142 2.48 -10.49 -5.20
CA GLU A 142 2.92 -9.36 -6.03
C GLU A 142 3.17 -9.77 -7.47
N LEU A 143 3.84 -10.91 -7.68
CA LEU A 143 4.07 -11.46 -9.02
C LEU A 143 2.75 -11.77 -9.75
N ALA A 144 1.74 -12.26 -9.03
CA ALA A 144 0.43 -12.57 -9.61
C ALA A 144 -0.35 -11.31 -10.03
N PHE A 145 -0.03 -10.17 -9.45
CA PHE A 145 -0.67 -8.88 -9.79
C PHE A 145 0.18 -7.97 -10.72
N ASP A 146 1.39 -8.41 -11.10
CA ASP A 146 2.32 -7.63 -11.94
C ASP A 146 2.09 -7.85 -13.45
N ASP A 147 1.04 -8.58 -13.83
CA ASP A 147 0.64 -8.84 -15.23
C ASP A 147 -0.07 -7.65 -15.89
#